data_45a2566986b6aa4e684e0397e4a6741c
#
_entry.id   45a2566986b6aa4e684e0397e4a6741c
#
_cell.length_a   1.000
_cell.length_b   1.000
_cell.length_c   1.000
_cell.angle_alpha   90.00
_cell.angle_beta   90.00
_cell.angle_gamma   90.00
#
_symmetry.space_group_name_H-M   'P 1'
#
loop_
_entity.id
_entity.type
_entity.pdbx_description
1 polymer ?
#
loop_
_entity_poly.entity_id
_entity_poly.type
_entity_poly.pdbx_seq_one_letter_code
_entity_poly.pdbx_strand_id
1 'polypeptide(L)'
;MTAARAGDHDGFYVTALGTGASALDNERASVGYVVHVDGDPTLLVDAGGGTAARLSEARIDPTALDAVFLGHLHVDHTADVPAIVKAASQQGRGDRPLAVYGPAGNAQQPGTEQWLSTLFDEGGAYGYLSDFVERYTDGELALPATEVDATVGEDDEPERIYEGDGVAVDAIPVVHGRVPALAYRVSSGGRSITFSGDYAAESGNVPTIARGTDVLVHHRVLADDADGPKTALHPSASACGRTARAADVGTLALSHVGRDDPADLEPAIETVRDEYDGRVVVLRDLVDVYPDGTVVDARSNPETGPGTIDPDDAGPDVVYDDRSDS
;
A
#
# COMPACT_ATOMS: atom_id res chain seq x y z
N MET A 1 -15.03 -4.82 -29.98
CA MET A 1 -14.27 -5.15 -28.76
C MET A 1 -15.26 -5.46 -27.66
N THR A 2 -15.27 -6.68 -27.14
CA THR A 2 -16.24 -7.13 -26.14
C THR A 2 -15.73 -6.64 -24.79
N ALA A 3 -16.47 -5.75 -24.12
CA ALA A 3 -16.17 -5.34 -22.75
C ALA A 3 -15.98 -6.61 -21.89
N ALA A 4 -14.85 -6.73 -21.21
CA ALA A 4 -14.62 -7.78 -20.23
C ALA A 4 -15.75 -7.70 -19.18
N ARG A 5 -16.47 -8.80 -19.00
CA ARG A 5 -17.53 -8.86 -17.99
C ARG A 5 -16.89 -8.81 -16.62
N ALA A 6 -17.40 -7.98 -15.72
CA ALA A 6 -17.09 -7.93 -14.29
C ALA A 6 -17.44 -9.25 -13.56
N GLY A 7 -16.93 -10.38 -14.01
CA GLY A 7 -17.36 -11.71 -13.54
C GLY A 7 -16.26 -12.75 -13.42
N ASP A 8 -15.02 -12.41 -13.80
CA ASP A 8 -13.90 -13.38 -13.80
C ASP A 8 -12.75 -12.96 -12.86
N HIS A 9 -12.95 -11.95 -12.00
CA HIS A 9 -11.96 -11.58 -11.01
C HIS A 9 -12.24 -12.38 -9.73
N ASP A 10 -11.29 -13.20 -9.30
CA ASP A 10 -11.39 -14.14 -8.15
C ASP A 10 -11.59 -13.47 -6.77
N GLY A 11 -12.10 -12.23 -6.71
CA GLY A 11 -12.32 -11.47 -5.48
C GLY A 11 -11.05 -11.01 -4.76
N PHE A 12 -9.86 -11.27 -5.32
CA PHE A 12 -8.59 -10.81 -4.79
C PHE A 12 -8.09 -9.60 -5.60
N TYR A 13 -8.03 -8.44 -4.94
CA TYR A 13 -7.59 -7.18 -5.56
C TYR A 13 -7.19 -6.16 -4.49
N VAL A 14 -6.65 -5.03 -4.90
CA VAL A 14 -6.30 -3.93 -4.01
C VAL A 14 -7.02 -2.65 -4.41
N THR A 15 -7.63 -1.97 -3.43
CA THR A 15 -8.12 -0.59 -3.57
C THR A 15 -7.04 0.38 -3.12
N ALA A 16 -6.55 1.23 -4.02
CA ALA A 16 -5.64 2.33 -3.69
C ALA A 16 -6.47 3.49 -3.10
N LEU A 17 -6.43 3.66 -1.79
CA LEU A 17 -7.14 4.74 -1.10
C LEU A 17 -6.39 6.06 -1.24
N GLY A 18 -5.07 6.02 -1.12
CA GLY A 18 -4.18 7.15 -1.28
C GLY A 18 -2.92 6.74 -2.01
N THR A 19 -2.46 7.60 -2.91
CA THR A 19 -1.34 7.34 -3.82
C THR A 19 -0.31 8.46 -3.83
N GLY A 20 -0.49 9.47 -2.96
CA GLY A 20 0.40 10.60 -2.80
C GLY A 20 1.54 10.35 -1.83
N ALA A 21 2.62 11.13 -1.96
CA ALA A 21 3.75 11.18 -1.05
C ALA A 21 3.48 12.13 0.13
N SER A 22 4.51 12.44 0.92
CA SER A 22 4.45 13.30 2.11
C SER A 22 4.06 14.76 1.84
N ALA A 23 4.26 15.26 0.62
CA ALA A 23 3.83 16.61 0.25
C ALA A 23 2.32 16.64 0.04
N LEU A 24 1.66 17.61 0.70
CA LEU A 24 0.20 17.73 0.55
C LEU A 24 -0.18 18.05 -0.90
N ASP A 25 -1.07 17.25 -1.43
CA ASP A 25 -1.67 17.36 -2.74
C ASP A 25 -3.20 17.43 -2.60
N ASN A 26 -3.88 18.22 -3.42
CA ASN A 26 -5.33 18.34 -3.38
C ASN A 26 -6.04 17.21 -4.15
N GLU A 27 -5.32 16.42 -4.91
CA GLU A 27 -5.85 15.31 -5.72
C GLU A 27 -5.55 13.94 -5.10
N ARG A 28 -4.47 13.83 -4.32
CA ARG A 28 -3.97 12.58 -3.74
C ARG A 28 -3.91 12.64 -2.23
N ALA A 29 -4.55 11.69 -1.57
CA ALA A 29 -4.25 11.35 -0.17
C ALA A 29 -2.88 10.69 -0.08
N SER A 30 -2.23 10.74 1.09
CA SER A 30 -1.03 9.97 1.35
C SER A 30 -1.33 8.47 1.28
N VAL A 31 -0.29 7.65 1.15
CA VAL A 31 -0.45 6.22 0.83
C VAL A 31 -1.32 5.44 1.82
N GLY A 32 -2.14 4.57 1.24
CA GLY A 32 -2.96 3.61 1.96
C GLY A 32 -3.69 2.71 0.98
N TYR A 33 -3.72 1.39 1.28
CA TYR A 33 -4.26 0.39 0.36
C TYR A 33 -5.08 -0.63 1.13
N VAL A 34 -6.29 -0.95 0.64
CA VAL A 34 -7.08 -2.08 1.16
C VAL A 34 -6.94 -3.26 0.24
N VAL A 35 -6.51 -4.38 0.79
CA VAL A 35 -6.54 -5.67 0.08
C VAL A 35 -7.85 -6.36 0.36
N HIS A 36 -8.51 -6.78 -0.71
CA HIS A 36 -9.75 -7.53 -0.69
C HIS A 36 -9.48 -9.01 -0.95
N VAL A 37 -10.14 -9.87 -0.19
CA VAL A 37 -10.11 -11.33 -0.35
C VAL A 37 -11.54 -11.81 -0.49
N ASP A 38 -11.83 -12.61 -1.51
CA ASP A 38 -13.18 -13.02 -1.86
C ASP A 38 -14.18 -11.84 -2.06
N GLY A 39 -13.63 -10.66 -2.39
CA GLY A 39 -14.39 -9.42 -2.56
C GLY A 39 -14.59 -8.61 -1.28
N ASP A 40 -14.24 -9.15 -0.11
CA ASP A 40 -14.38 -8.48 1.17
C ASP A 40 -13.10 -7.73 1.56
N PRO A 41 -13.19 -6.49 2.09
CA PRO A 41 -12.03 -5.75 2.58
C PRO A 41 -11.45 -6.48 3.79
N THR A 42 -10.18 -6.85 3.72
CA THR A 42 -9.56 -7.76 4.69
C THR A 42 -8.35 -7.13 5.39
N LEU A 43 -7.42 -6.56 4.61
CA LEU A 43 -6.18 -6.02 5.15
C LEU A 43 -5.99 -4.56 4.72
N LEU A 44 -5.38 -3.75 5.58
CA LEU A 44 -4.93 -2.40 5.25
C LEU A 44 -3.40 -2.36 5.22
N VAL A 45 -2.83 -1.86 4.13
CA VAL A 45 -1.40 -1.61 4.00
C VAL A 45 -1.18 -0.11 3.96
N ASP A 46 -0.46 0.41 4.94
CA ASP A 46 -0.31 1.82 5.26
C ASP A 46 -1.63 2.57 5.51
N ALA A 47 -1.56 3.67 6.24
CA ALA A 47 -2.68 4.51 6.64
C ALA A 47 -2.25 5.98 6.73
N GLY A 48 -1.76 6.52 5.63
CA GLY A 48 -1.33 7.91 5.53
C GLY A 48 -2.48 8.90 5.60
N GLY A 49 -2.14 10.17 5.65
CA GLY A 49 -3.13 11.25 5.81
C GLY A 49 -4.14 11.31 4.66
N GLY A 50 -5.43 11.25 4.96
CA GLY A 50 -6.55 11.20 4.01
C GLY A 50 -7.12 9.79 3.79
N THR A 51 -6.41 8.73 4.18
CA THR A 51 -6.84 7.33 4.03
C THR A 51 -8.19 7.07 4.70
N ALA A 52 -8.44 7.59 5.91
CA ALA A 52 -9.72 7.43 6.60
C ALA A 52 -10.90 8.06 5.84
N ALA A 53 -10.70 9.22 5.22
CA ALA A 53 -11.72 9.84 4.37
C ALA A 53 -11.99 9.00 3.11
N ARG A 54 -10.93 8.48 2.48
CA ARG A 54 -11.03 7.65 1.27
C ARG A 54 -11.69 6.29 1.55
N LEU A 55 -11.49 5.67 2.73
CA LEU A 55 -12.28 4.50 3.15
C LEU A 55 -13.77 4.79 3.08
N SER A 56 -14.21 5.94 3.60
CA SER A 56 -15.62 6.36 3.55
C SER A 56 -16.11 6.60 2.13
N GLU A 57 -15.31 7.23 1.28
CA GLU A 57 -15.65 7.49 -0.13
C GLU A 57 -15.75 6.18 -0.93
N ALA A 58 -14.86 5.22 -0.68
CA ALA A 58 -14.88 3.88 -1.27
C ALA A 58 -15.98 2.98 -0.65
N ARG A 59 -16.69 3.46 0.39
CA ARG A 59 -17.71 2.69 1.14
C ARG A 59 -17.15 1.43 1.80
N ILE A 60 -15.89 1.46 2.18
CA ILE A 60 -15.22 0.38 2.90
C ILE A 60 -15.43 0.56 4.39
N ASP A 61 -16.00 -0.46 5.04
CA ASP A 61 -16.22 -0.46 6.49
C ASP A 61 -14.91 -0.82 7.22
N PRO A 62 -14.34 0.08 8.05
CA PRO A 62 -13.12 -0.21 8.79
C PRO A 62 -13.28 -1.35 9.82
N THR A 63 -14.52 -1.72 10.18
CA THR A 63 -14.76 -2.86 11.07
C THR A 63 -14.47 -4.21 10.40
N ALA A 64 -14.47 -4.27 9.07
CA ALA A 64 -14.18 -5.48 8.32
C ALA A 64 -12.69 -5.83 8.31
N LEU A 65 -11.80 -4.84 8.47
CA LEU A 65 -10.36 -5.05 8.39
C LEU A 65 -9.85 -5.97 9.53
N ASP A 66 -9.07 -6.97 9.22
CA ASP A 66 -8.47 -7.88 10.20
C ASP A 66 -7.14 -7.39 10.72
N ALA A 67 -6.35 -6.78 9.87
CA ALA A 67 -5.02 -6.27 10.23
C ALA A 67 -4.61 -5.02 9.45
N VAL A 68 -3.69 -4.26 10.05
CA VAL A 68 -2.98 -3.14 9.43
C VAL A 68 -1.51 -3.50 9.33
N PHE A 69 -0.92 -3.30 8.16
CA PHE A 69 0.50 -3.51 7.88
C PHE A 69 1.15 -2.16 7.57
N LEU A 70 2.09 -1.73 8.40
CA LEU A 70 2.79 -0.46 8.26
C LEU A 70 4.16 -0.71 7.64
N GLY A 71 4.41 -0.16 6.45
CA GLY A 71 5.70 -0.28 5.78
C GLY A 71 6.81 0.38 6.59
N HIS A 72 6.55 1.57 7.14
CA HIS A 72 7.39 2.27 8.10
C HIS A 72 6.58 3.36 8.82
N LEU A 73 7.20 4.05 9.82
CA LEU A 73 6.45 4.94 10.70
C LEU A 73 6.52 6.42 10.32
N HIS A 74 6.76 6.79 9.07
CA HIS A 74 6.60 8.17 8.62
C HIS A 74 5.12 8.58 8.63
N VAL A 75 4.89 9.88 8.79
CA VAL A 75 3.55 10.44 8.94
C VAL A 75 2.64 10.21 7.73
N ASP A 76 3.20 10.19 6.54
CA ASP A 76 2.49 9.92 5.28
C ASP A 76 2.14 8.43 5.06
N HIS A 77 2.57 7.55 5.97
CA HIS A 77 2.18 6.15 6.03
C HIS A 77 1.31 5.81 7.24
N THR A 78 1.18 6.71 8.23
CA THR A 78 0.59 6.35 9.53
C THR A 78 -0.38 7.38 10.11
N ALA A 79 -0.51 8.58 9.52
CA ALA A 79 -1.24 9.70 10.11
C ALA A 79 -2.71 9.39 10.45
N ASP A 80 -3.37 8.54 9.67
CA ASP A 80 -4.79 8.22 9.84
C ASP A 80 -5.06 6.95 10.67
N VAL A 81 -4.03 6.25 11.15
CA VAL A 81 -4.22 5.10 12.05
C VAL A 81 -5.14 5.46 13.23
N PRO A 82 -4.97 6.57 13.96
CA PRO A 82 -5.87 6.92 15.05
C PRO A 82 -7.31 7.17 14.61
N ALA A 83 -7.53 7.75 13.43
CA ALA A 83 -8.86 7.99 12.91
C ALA A 83 -9.56 6.68 12.52
N ILE A 84 -8.83 5.75 11.91
CA ILE A 84 -9.33 4.42 11.51
C ILE A 84 -9.65 3.57 12.75
N VAL A 85 -8.76 3.55 13.74
CA VAL A 85 -8.99 2.89 15.03
C VAL A 85 -10.25 3.43 15.69
N LYS A 86 -10.40 4.76 15.74
CA LYS A 86 -11.59 5.40 16.30
C LYS A 86 -12.86 5.03 15.54
N ALA A 87 -12.82 5.03 14.20
CA ALA A 87 -13.96 4.67 13.37
C ALA A 87 -14.38 3.21 13.59
N ALA A 88 -13.42 2.28 13.55
CA ALA A 88 -13.66 0.85 13.78
C ALA A 88 -14.30 0.60 15.16
N SER A 89 -13.79 1.25 16.21
CA SER A 89 -14.34 1.21 17.57
C SER A 89 -15.79 1.71 17.62
N GLN A 90 -16.09 2.86 17.01
CA GLN A 90 -17.43 3.46 17.06
C GLN A 90 -18.48 2.75 16.20
N GLN A 91 -18.05 2.09 15.12
CA GLN A 91 -18.94 1.38 14.21
C GLN A 91 -19.24 -0.05 14.65
N GLY A 92 -18.77 -0.45 15.82
CA GLY A 92 -19.16 -1.70 16.47
C GLY A 92 -18.34 -2.92 16.04
N ARG A 93 -17.03 -2.74 15.87
CA ARG A 93 -16.10 -3.88 15.65
C ARG A 93 -16.23 -4.95 16.75
N GLY A 94 -16.66 -4.57 17.96
CA GLY A 94 -16.76 -5.46 19.10
C GLY A 94 -15.38 -5.89 19.59
N ASP A 95 -15.30 -7.11 20.16
CA ASP A 95 -14.09 -7.67 20.76
C ASP A 95 -13.07 -8.22 19.73
N ARG A 96 -13.32 -8.06 18.42
CA ARG A 96 -12.36 -8.48 17.40
C ARG A 96 -11.12 -7.58 17.46
N PRO A 97 -9.91 -8.13 17.66
CA PRO A 97 -8.70 -7.34 17.64
C PRO A 97 -8.45 -6.76 16.23
N LEU A 98 -7.88 -5.56 16.16
CA LEU A 98 -7.29 -5.03 14.95
C LEU A 98 -5.76 -5.18 15.08
N ALA A 99 -5.22 -6.25 14.51
CA ALA A 99 -3.79 -6.51 14.61
C ALA A 99 -2.99 -5.47 13.82
N VAL A 100 -1.87 -5.01 14.38
CA VAL A 100 -0.98 -4.06 13.70
C VAL A 100 0.39 -4.70 13.53
N TYR A 101 0.84 -4.82 12.31
CA TYR A 101 2.16 -5.30 11.92
C TYR A 101 2.99 -4.13 11.43
N GLY A 102 4.26 -4.09 11.80
CA GLY A 102 5.15 -3.06 11.31
C GLY A 102 6.59 -3.27 11.76
N PRO A 103 7.50 -2.36 11.42
CA PRO A 103 8.91 -2.56 11.70
C PRO A 103 9.22 -2.51 13.20
N ALA A 104 10.12 -3.39 13.63
CA ALA A 104 10.83 -3.24 14.89
C ALA A 104 11.67 -1.95 14.86
N GLY A 105 11.81 -1.34 16.05
CA GLY A 105 12.59 -0.11 16.19
C GLY A 105 14.10 -0.33 16.09
N ASN A 106 14.82 0.77 16.02
CA ASN A 106 16.27 0.78 16.11
C ASN A 106 16.76 1.81 17.15
N ALA A 107 18.06 2.06 17.22
CA ALA A 107 18.63 3.02 18.18
C ALA A 107 18.14 4.49 18.01
N GLN A 108 17.57 4.85 16.85
CA GLN A 108 17.14 6.22 16.51
C GLN A 108 15.62 6.36 16.38
N GLN A 109 14.90 5.26 16.10
CA GLN A 109 13.48 5.27 15.78
C GLN A 109 12.73 4.25 16.64
N PRO A 110 11.52 4.60 17.13
CA PRO A 110 10.69 3.64 17.83
C PRO A 110 10.26 2.50 16.92
N GLY A 111 9.98 1.34 17.49
CA GLY A 111 9.25 0.29 16.82
C GLY A 111 7.74 0.52 16.87
N THR A 112 7.01 -0.32 16.18
CA THR A 112 5.56 -0.24 16.04
C THR A 112 4.84 -0.33 17.37
N GLU A 113 5.26 -1.22 18.28
CA GLU A 113 4.67 -1.36 19.61
C GLU A 113 4.84 -0.07 20.43
N GLN A 114 6.07 0.46 20.50
CA GLN A 114 6.33 1.71 21.22
C GLN A 114 5.58 2.89 20.58
N TRP A 115 5.46 2.94 19.27
CA TRP A 115 4.73 3.99 18.55
C TRP A 115 3.24 3.94 18.90
N LEU A 116 2.59 2.76 18.84
CA LEU A 116 1.18 2.58 19.25
C LEU A 116 0.96 2.97 20.71
N SER A 117 1.85 2.56 21.61
CA SER A 117 1.81 2.93 23.02
C SER A 117 1.84 4.45 23.21
N THR A 118 2.68 5.16 22.46
CA THR A 118 2.73 6.63 22.49
C THR A 118 1.41 7.28 22.05
N LEU A 119 0.66 6.62 21.18
CA LEU A 119 -0.63 7.13 20.70
C LEU A 119 -1.78 6.80 21.67
N PHE A 120 -1.87 5.56 22.16
CA PHE A 120 -3.12 5.02 22.73
C PHE A 120 -3.05 4.67 24.21
N ASP A 121 -1.86 4.49 24.81
CA ASP A 121 -1.75 4.20 26.23
C ASP A 121 -2.18 5.38 27.11
N GLU A 122 -2.39 5.13 28.39
CA GLU A 122 -2.68 6.17 29.38
C GLU A 122 -1.59 7.25 29.35
N GLY A 123 -1.98 8.48 29.02
CA GLY A 123 -1.06 9.60 28.81
C GLY A 123 -0.50 9.73 27.39
N GLY A 124 -0.84 8.83 26.48
CA GLY A 124 -0.57 8.96 25.05
C GLY A 124 -1.40 10.06 24.39
N ALA A 125 -1.06 10.39 23.13
CA ALA A 125 -1.73 11.48 22.41
C ALA A 125 -3.26 11.29 22.29
N TYR A 126 -3.70 10.06 22.18
CA TYR A 126 -5.12 9.65 22.07
C TYR A 126 -5.53 8.70 23.22
N GLY A 127 -4.90 8.83 24.40
CA GLY A 127 -5.18 7.97 25.55
C GLY A 127 -6.66 7.96 25.98
N TYR A 128 -7.45 8.99 25.62
CA TYR A 128 -8.88 9.00 25.84
C TYR A 128 -9.63 7.89 25.07
N LEU A 129 -9.02 7.29 24.06
CA LEU A 129 -9.66 6.22 23.29
C LEU A 129 -9.83 4.94 24.12
N SER A 130 -8.91 4.62 25.02
CA SER A 130 -9.06 3.49 25.92
C SER A 130 -10.30 3.67 26.82
N ASP A 131 -10.44 4.85 27.45
CA ASP A 131 -11.61 5.18 28.27
C ASP A 131 -12.93 5.22 27.46
N PHE A 132 -12.86 5.68 26.20
CA PHE A 132 -14.01 5.79 25.34
C PHE A 132 -14.48 4.43 24.85
N VAL A 133 -13.56 3.56 24.50
CA VAL A 133 -13.84 2.18 24.09
C VAL A 133 -14.49 1.41 25.25
N GLU A 134 -13.96 1.51 26.46
CA GLU A 134 -14.53 0.86 27.66
C GLU A 134 -15.93 1.39 28.04
N ARG A 135 -16.21 2.67 27.84
CA ARG A 135 -17.47 3.30 28.31
C ARG A 135 -18.62 3.27 27.32
N TYR A 136 -18.34 3.26 26.03
CA TYR A 136 -19.33 3.50 24.99
C TYR A 136 -19.45 2.37 23.98
N THR A 137 -18.60 1.38 24.04
CA THR A 137 -18.71 0.16 23.25
C THR A 137 -18.72 -1.03 24.22
N ASP A 138 -19.58 -2.00 23.98
CA ASP A 138 -19.65 -3.23 24.80
C ASP A 138 -18.44 -4.16 24.57
N GLY A 139 -17.32 -3.63 24.09
CA GLY A 139 -16.12 -4.39 23.76
C GLY A 139 -14.84 -3.56 23.89
N GLU A 140 -13.78 -4.22 24.21
CA GLU A 140 -12.43 -3.67 24.29
C GLU A 140 -11.77 -3.78 22.92
N LEU A 141 -11.46 -2.65 22.28
CA LEU A 141 -10.69 -2.67 21.03
C LEU A 141 -9.23 -3.01 21.35
N ALA A 142 -8.83 -4.24 21.11
CA ALA A 142 -7.44 -4.64 21.21
C ALA A 142 -6.67 -4.31 19.92
N LEU A 143 -5.49 -3.70 20.09
CA LEU A 143 -4.54 -3.40 19.00
C LEU A 143 -3.23 -4.19 19.24
N PRO A 144 -3.24 -5.53 19.11
CA PRO A 144 -2.02 -6.29 19.27
C PRO A 144 -1.01 -5.90 18.20
N ALA A 145 0.19 -5.50 18.65
CA ALA A 145 1.29 -5.18 17.75
C ALA A 145 2.17 -6.40 17.52
N THR A 146 2.63 -6.57 16.29
CA THR A 146 3.68 -7.52 15.91
C THR A 146 4.79 -6.76 15.22
N GLU A 147 5.96 -6.73 15.85
CA GLU A 147 7.15 -6.11 15.28
C GLU A 147 7.92 -7.11 14.42
N VAL A 148 8.22 -6.70 13.20
CA VAL A 148 9.03 -7.46 12.23
C VAL A 148 10.44 -6.86 12.20
N ASP A 149 11.47 -7.70 12.22
CA ASP A 149 12.85 -7.22 12.12
C ASP A 149 13.05 -6.48 10.78
N ALA A 150 13.44 -5.23 10.87
CA ALA A 150 13.70 -4.36 9.74
C ALA A 150 15.21 -4.12 9.51
N THR A 151 16.05 -5.00 10.04
CA THR A 151 17.50 -4.98 9.83
C THR A 151 17.82 -5.63 8.49
N VAL A 152 18.35 -4.86 7.55
CA VAL A 152 18.70 -5.38 6.22
C VAL A 152 20.00 -6.18 6.28
N GLY A 153 19.95 -7.43 5.86
CA GLY A 153 21.08 -8.35 5.71
C GLY A 153 21.52 -8.51 4.23
N GLU A 154 22.52 -9.34 4.00
CA GLU A 154 23.04 -9.64 2.65
C GLU A 154 22.19 -10.69 1.92
N ASP A 155 21.60 -11.66 2.65
CA ASP A 155 20.87 -12.80 2.11
C ASP A 155 19.47 -12.88 2.77
N ASP A 156 18.75 -11.76 2.85
CA ASP A 156 17.41 -11.76 3.42
C ASP A 156 16.43 -12.53 2.54
N GLU A 157 15.60 -13.34 3.19
CA GLU A 157 14.49 -14.04 2.56
C GLU A 157 13.17 -13.55 3.18
N PRO A 158 12.05 -13.52 2.42
CA PRO A 158 10.76 -13.14 2.94
C PRO A 158 10.31 -14.05 4.09
N GLU A 159 9.86 -13.44 5.20
CA GLU A 159 9.30 -14.14 6.35
C GLU A 159 7.78 -14.09 6.33
N ARG A 160 7.10 -15.23 6.55
CA ARG A 160 5.65 -15.28 6.76
C ARG A 160 5.31 -14.70 8.12
N ILE A 161 4.61 -13.55 8.13
CA ILE A 161 4.23 -12.84 9.36
C ILE A 161 2.74 -12.91 9.67
N TYR A 162 1.91 -13.23 8.68
CA TYR A 162 0.46 -13.38 8.83
C TYR A 162 -0.08 -14.49 7.95
N GLU A 163 -1.05 -15.24 8.49
CA GLU A 163 -1.82 -16.24 7.74
C GLU A 163 -3.21 -16.37 8.38
N GLY A 164 -4.26 -16.15 7.60
CA GLY A 164 -5.64 -16.27 8.04
C GLY A 164 -6.62 -16.04 6.90
N ASP A 165 -7.79 -16.67 6.98
CA ASP A 165 -8.93 -16.48 6.06
C ASP A 165 -8.58 -16.53 4.56
N GLY A 166 -7.69 -17.46 4.19
CA GLY A 166 -7.30 -17.66 2.79
C GLY A 166 -6.27 -16.66 2.27
N VAL A 167 -5.74 -15.80 3.12
CA VAL A 167 -4.69 -14.82 2.78
C VAL A 167 -3.45 -15.03 3.63
N ALA A 168 -2.30 -14.77 3.03
CA ALA A 168 -1.00 -14.81 3.69
C ALA A 168 -0.20 -13.55 3.39
N VAL A 169 0.58 -13.07 4.37
CA VAL A 169 1.48 -11.92 4.19
C VAL A 169 2.89 -12.34 4.56
N ASP A 170 3.81 -12.12 3.62
CA ASP A 170 5.23 -12.21 3.83
C ASP A 170 5.83 -10.80 3.89
N ALA A 171 6.87 -10.61 4.70
CA ALA A 171 7.60 -9.36 4.85
C ALA A 171 9.08 -9.55 4.61
N ILE A 172 9.75 -8.49 4.19
CA ILE A 172 11.21 -8.42 4.08
C ILE A 172 11.67 -7.01 4.45
N PRO A 173 12.83 -6.85 5.15
CA PRO A 173 13.38 -5.53 5.43
C PRO A 173 13.85 -4.83 4.14
N VAL A 174 13.71 -3.50 4.09
CA VAL A 174 14.20 -2.68 2.98
C VAL A 174 14.97 -1.47 3.48
N VAL A 175 15.88 -0.95 2.67
CA VAL A 175 16.69 0.22 3.03
C VAL A 175 15.89 1.50 2.78
N HIS A 176 15.58 2.25 3.85
CA HIS A 176 14.98 3.59 3.76
C HIS A 176 15.78 4.59 4.61
N GLY A 177 17.02 4.81 4.24
CA GLY A 177 17.95 5.63 5.01
C GLY A 177 18.22 5.03 6.40
N ARG A 178 17.78 5.73 7.45
CA ARG A 178 17.90 5.27 8.86
C ARG A 178 16.59 4.76 9.45
N VAL A 179 15.53 4.84 8.69
CA VAL A 179 14.18 4.48 9.13
C VAL A 179 13.99 2.98 8.91
N PRO A 180 13.62 2.21 9.96
CA PRO A 180 13.24 0.81 9.79
C PRO A 180 12.06 0.71 8.83
N ALA A 181 12.20 -0.07 7.77
CA ALA A 181 11.19 -0.17 6.72
C ALA A 181 11.06 -1.60 6.19
N LEU A 182 9.86 -1.95 5.75
CA LEU A 182 9.46 -3.27 5.27
C LEU A 182 8.78 -3.18 3.92
N ALA A 183 8.99 -4.18 3.08
CA ALA A 183 8.14 -4.50 1.95
C ALA A 183 7.25 -5.70 2.31
N TYR A 184 6.06 -5.76 1.71
CA TYR A 184 5.08 -6.82 1.98
C TYR A 184 4.62 -7.49 0.70
N ARG A 185 4.44 -8.80 0.76
CA ARG A 185 3.74 -9.57 -0.28
C ARG A 185 2.50 -10.20 0.30
N VAL A 186 1.34 -9.87 -0.26
CA VAL A 186 0.06 -10.47 0.08
C VAL A 186 -0.31 -11.49 -0.97
N SER A 187 -0.68 -12.70 -0.54
CA SER A 187 -0.99 -13.81 -1.43
C SER A 187 -2.32 -14.46 -1.06
N SER A 188 -3.17 -14.73 -2.05
CA SER A 188 -4.44 -15.44 -1.91
C SER A 188 -4.78 -16.19 -3.21
N GLY A 189 -5.32 -17.39 -3.13
CA GLY A 189 -5.80 -18.14 -4.29
C GLY A 189 -4.75 -18.40 -5.38
N GLY A 190 -3.44 -18.40 -5.03
CA GLY A 190 -2.34 -18.54 -5.98
C GLY A 190 -1.98 -17.24 -6.73
N ARG A 191 -2.59 -16.12 -6.36
CA ARG A 191 -2.29 -14.76 -6.81
C ARG A 191 -1.50 -14.00 -5.77
N SER A 192 -0.85 -12.91 -6.17
CA SER A 192 -0.10 -12.07 -5.24
C SER A 192 0.01 -10.62 -5.66
N ILE A 193 -0.04 -9.75 -4.65
CA ILE A 193 0.21 -8.30 -4.77
C ILE A 193 1.33 -7.96 -3.81
N THR A 194 2.37 -7.30 -4.31
CA THR A 194 3.52 -6.89 -3.50
C THR A 194 3.53 -5.36 -3.36
N PHE A 195 3.80 -4.88 -2.15
CA PHE A 195 3.99 -3.48 -1.82
C PHE A 195 5.47 -3.26 -1.49
N SER A 196 6.15 -2.43 -2.28
CA SER A 196 7.59 -2.20 -2.09
C SER A 196 7.90 -1.48 -0.77
N GLY A 197 6.92 -0.73 -0.24
CA GLY A 197 7.19 0.32 0.73
C GLY A 197 8.16 1.37 0.16
N ASP A 198 8.57 2.31 0.99
CA ASP A 198 9.60 3.27 0.63
C ASP A 198 10.99 2.62 0.78
N TYR A 199 11.78 2.65 -0.28
CA TYR A 199 13.10 2.03 -0.27
C TYR A 199 14.09 2.71 -1.22
N ALA A 200 15.38 2.58 -0.92
CA ALA A 200 16.45 2.90 -1.84
C ALA A 200 16.80 1.69 -2.72
N ALA A 201 17.09 1.92 -3.99
CA ALA A 201 17.29 0.87 -4.99
C ALA A 201 18.46 -0.11 -4.74
N GLU A 202 19.31 0.20 -3.76
CA GLU A 202 20.52 -0.58 -3.46
C GLU A 202 20.21 -1.88 -2.71
N SER A 203 19.01 -2.02 -2.12
CA SER A 203 18.62 -3.28 -1.48
C SER A 203 18.05 -4.27 -2.49
N GLY A 204 18.64 -5.45 -2.61
CA GLY A 204 18.15 -6.55 -3.45
C GLY A 204 16.82 -7.16 -2.97
N ASN A 205 16.27 -6.68 -1.86
CA ASN A 205 15.16 -7.31 -1.16
C ASN A 205 13.81 -7.13 -1.86
N VAL A 206 13.56 -5.95 -2.49
CA VAL A 206 12.31 -5.76 -3.27
C VAL A 206 12.21 -6.73 -4.45
N PRO A 207 13.24 -6.93 -5.30
CA PRO A 207 13.18 -7.98 -6.33
C PRO A 207 12.97 -9.38 -5.75
N THR A 208 13.48 -9.66 -4.55
CA THR A 208 13.35 -10.97 -3.89
C THR A 208 11.91 -11.24 -3.48
N ILE A 209 11.27 -10.32 -2.74
CA ILE A 209 9.89 -10.49 -2.29
C ILE A 209 8.87 -10.37 -3.43
N ALA A 210 9.16 -9.56 -4.44
CA ALA A 210 8.29 -9.35 -5.59
C ALA A 210 8.38 -10.44 -6.66
N ARG A 211 9.25 -11.45 -6.50
CA ARG A 211 9.47 -12.48 -7.53
C ARG A 211 8.18 -13.15 -7.98
N GLY A 212 7.85 -13.01 -9.28
CA GLY A 212 6.66 -13.57 -9.89
C GLY A 212 5.35 -13.02 -9.33
N THR A 213 5.35 -11.81 -8.75
CA THR A 213 4.11 -11.18 -8.28
C THR A 213 3.24 -10.74 -9.47
N ASP A 214 1.92 -10.88 -9.31
CA ASP A 214 0.99 -10.42 -10.35
C ASP A 214 1.01 -8.88 -10.45
N VAL A 215 1.03 -8.19 -9.30
CA VAL A 215 1.11 -6.72 -9.23
C VAL A 215 2.19 -6.32 -8.22
N LEU A 216 3.08 -5.41 -8.63
CA LEU A 216 3.99 -4.70 -7.75
C LEU A 216 3.50 -3.25 -7.59
N VAL A 217 2.93 -2.92 -6.43
CA VAL A 217 2.69 -1.53 -6.03
C VAL A 217 4.02 -0.95 -5.57
N HIS A 218 4.57 -0.10 -6.43
CA HIS A 218 5.91 0.45 -6.25
C HIS A 218 5.84 1.91 -5.80
N HIS A 219 6.49 2.20 -4.68
CA HIS A 219 6.49 3.53 -4.08
C HIS A 219 7.60 4.38 -4.68
N ARG A 220 7.19 5.52 -5.18
CA ARG A 220 8.00 6.60 -5.72
C ARG A 220 8.99 6.21 -6.83
N VAL A 221 9.05 7.07 -7.82
CA VAL A 221 10.00 6.99 -8.92
C VAL A 221 10.66 8.36 -9.06
N LEU A 222 11.99 8.40 -8.96
CA LEU A 222 12.76 9.62 -9.18
C LEU A 222 13.31 9.63 -10.60
N ALA A 223 13.47 10.81 -11.20
CA ALA A 223 14.26 10.93 -12.43
C ALA A 223 15.70 10.40 -12.18
N ASP A 224 16.32 9.81 -13.21
CA ASP A 224 17.66 9.22 -13.09
C ASP A 224 18.74 10.24 -12.76
N ASP A 225 18.53 11.50 -13.12
CA ASP A 225 19.40 12.64 -12.82
C ASP A 225 18.99 13.38 -11.54
N ALA A 226 18.02 12.85 -10.76
CA ALA A 226 17.65 13.43 -9.49
C ALA A 226 18.85 13.47 -8.52
N ASP A 227 18.91 14.52 -7.73
CA ASP A 227 19.96 14.72 -6.73
C ASP A 227 19.39 15.01 -5.33
N GLY A 228 20.29 15.11 -4.35
CA GLY A 228 19.96 15.45 -2.98
C GLY A 228 19.49 14.29 -2.13
N PRO A 229 19.01 14.55 -0.89
CA PRO A 229 18.74 13.51 0.11
C PRO A 229 17.70 12.47 -0.30
N LYS A 230 16.76 12.82 -1.18
CA LYS A 230 15.69 11.93 -1.63
C LYS A 230 16.23 10.69 -2.37
N THR A 231 17.40 10.79 -3.02
CA THR A 231 17.98 9.65 -3.77
C THR A 231 18.50 8.52 -2.87
N ALA A 232 18.76 8.84 -1.59
CA ALA A 232 19.11 7.82 -0.59
C ALA A 232 17.88 7.13 0.03
N LEU A 233 16.68 7.57 -0.34
CA LEU A 233 15.40 7.10 0.23
C LEU A 233 14.51 6.42 -0.81
N HIS A 234 14.67 6.76 -2.10
CA HIS A 234 13.79 6.31 -3.17
C HIS A 234 14.60 5.93 -4.43
N PRO A 235 14.12 4.95 -5.22
CA PRO A 235 14.80 4.49 -6.42
C PRO A 235 14.65 5.48 -7.59
N SER A 236 15.61 5.44 -8.50
CA SER A 236 15.49 6.09 -9.81
C SER A 236 14.57 5.30 -10.75
N ALA A 237 14.12 5.95 -11.81
CA ALA A 237 13.23 5.34 -12.81
C ALA A 237 13.84 4.09 -13.44
N SER A 238 15.11 4.15 -13.85
CA SER A 238 15.79 2.98 -14.42
C SER A 238 15.95 1.85 -13.39
N ALA A 239 16.19 2.18 -12.11
CA ALA A 239 16.25 1.18 -11.04
C ALA A 239 14.89 0.52 -10.79
N CYS A 240 13.79 1.29 -10.84
CA CYS A 240 12.44 0.79 -10.72
C CYS A 240 12.11 -0.22 -11.83
N GLY A 241 12.37 0.12 -13.10
CA GLY A 241 12.16 -0.78 -14.23
C GLY A 241 13.02 -2.05 -14.12
N ARG A 242 14.30 -1.92 -13.74
CA ARG A 242 15.17 -3.09 -13.49
C ARG A 242 14.66 -3.98 -12.36
N THR A 243 14.12 -3.41 -11.28
CA THR A 243 13.50 -4.16 -10.18
C THR A 243 12.33 -4.99 -10.69
N ALA A 244 11.40 -4.37 -11.44
CA ALA A 244 10.24 -5.06 -12.00
C ALA A 244 10.64 -6.20 -12.96
N ARG A 245 11.61 -5.95 -13.84
CA ARG A 245 12.16 -6.97 -14.75
C ARG A 245 12.84 -8.12 -14.00
N ALA A 246 13.69 -7.81 -13.02
CA ALA A 246 14.42 -8.81 -12.25
C ALA A 246 13.50 -9.72 -11.43
N ALA A 247 12.36 -9.18 -10.98
CA ALA A 247 11.35 -9.90 -10.22
C ALA A 247 10.33 -10.63 -11.11
N ASP A 248 10.35 -10.47 -12.43
CA ASP A 248 9.35 -11.04 -13.36
C ASP A 248 7.91 -10.65 -12.93
N VAL A 249 7.69 -9.35 -12.74
CA VAL A 249 6.42 -8.78 -12.28
C VAL A 249 5.40 -8.79 -13.42
N GLY A 250 4.14 -9.10 -13.14
CA GLY A 250 3.06 -9.03 -14.13
C GLY A 250 2.68 -7.59 -14.49
N THR A 251 2.38 -6.78 -13.48
CA THR A 251 2.04 -5.35 -13.62
C THR A 251 2.84 -4.53 -12.60
N LEU A 252 3.51 -3.49 -13.08
CA LEU A 252 4.16 -2.49 -12.24
C LEU A 252 3.19 -1.32 -12.03
N ALA A 253 2.69 -1.17 -10.81
CA ALA A 253 1.75 -0.14 -10.39
C ALA A 253 2.49 0.96 -9.61
N LEU A 254 2.76 2.09 -10.23
CA LEU A 254 3.49 3.21 -9.63
C LEU A 254 2.58 4.02 -8.72
N SER A 255 3.01 4.24 -7.49
CA SER A 255 2.30 4.96 -6.44
C SER A 255 3.25 5.88 -5.66
N HIS A 256 2.77 6.48 -4.55
CA HIS A 256 3.57 7.42 -3.75
C HIS A 256 4.11 8.60 -4.57
N VAL A 257 3.22 9.16 -5.42
CA VAL A 257 3.57 10.23 -6.36
C VAL A 257 3.70 11.56 -5.61
N GLY A 258 4.82 12.24 -5.79
CA GLY A 258 5.05 13.55 -5.18
C GLY A 258 4.33 14.67 -5.95
N ARG A 259 3.93 15.73 -5.24
CA ARG A 259 3.31 16.91 -5.83
C ARG A 259 4.17 17.59 -6.89
N ASP A 260 5.49 17.52 -6.70
CA ASP A 260 6.48 18.17 -7.56
C ASP A 260 6.90 17.27 -8.76
N ASP A 261 6.35 16.03 -8.83
CA ASP A 261 6.69 15.05 -9.86
C ASP A 261 5.87 15.17 -11.19
N PRO A 262 4.72 15.87 -11.30
CA PRO A 262 3.89 15.80 -12.51
C PRO A 262 4.59 16.21 -13.82
N ALA A 263 5.53 17.15 -13.76
CA ALA A 263 6.29 17.57 -14.94
C ALA A 263 7.40 16.57 -15.33
N ASP A 264 7.89 15.80 -14.35
CA ASP A 264 8.99 14.85 -14.50
C ASP A 264 8.50 13.39 -14.53
N LEU A 265 7.21 13.16 -14.26
CA LEU A 265 6.67 11.80 -14.14
C LEU A 265 6.65 11.07 -15.49
N GLU A 266 6.21 11.72 -16.56
CA GLU A 266 6.12 11.09 -17.87
C GLU A 266 7.49 10.69 -18.43
N PRO A 267 8.54 11.52 -18.40
CA PRO A 267 9.90 11.10 -18.75
C PRO A 267 10.43 9.97 -17.85
N ALA A 268 10.10 9.97 -16.55
CA ALA A 268 10.47 8.90 -15.66
C ALA A 268 9.77 7.59 -16.00
N ILE A 269 8.49 7.63 -16.39
CA ILE A 269 7.74 6.46 -16.85
C ILE A 269 8.32 5.90 -18.15
N GLU A 270 8.72 6.74 -19.10
CA GLU A 270 9.42 6.30 -20.31
C GLU A 270 10.73 5.59 -19.97
N THR A 271 11.51 6.13 -19.03
CA THR A 271 12.73 5.49 -18.53
C THR A 271 12.45 4.13 -17.86
N VAL A 272 11.38 4.03 -17.07
CA VAL A 272 10.92 2.74 -16.52
C VAL A 272 10.62 1.74 -17.63
N ARG A 273 9.92 2.18 -18.69
CA ARG A 273 9.55 1.33 -19.84
C ARG A 273 10.74 0.90 -20.69
N ASP A 274 11.80 1.68 -20.74
CA ASP A 274 13.04 1.28 -21.40
C ASP A 274 13.71 0.09 -20.71
N GLU A 275 13.46 -0.08 -19.42
CA GLU A 275 14.04 -1.14 -18.60
C GLU A 275 13.10 -2.32 -18.34
N TYR A 276 11.77 -2.14 -18.52
CA TYR A 276 10.76 -3.15 -18.22
C TYR A 276 9.67 -3.19 -19.31
N ASP A 277 9.56 -4.34 -19.99
CA ASP A 277 8.64 -4.55 -21.13
C ASP A 277 7.21 -4.90 -20.70
N GLY A 278 6.96 -5.12 -19.41
CA GLY A 278 5.65 -5.47 -18.87
C GLY A 278 4.72 -4.24 -18.76
N ARG A 279 3.54 -4.50 -18.20
CA ARG A 279 2.54 -3.45 -18.00
C ARG A 279 2.96 -2.47 -16.91
N VAL A 280 2.91 -1.17 -17.23
CA VAL A 280 3.16 -0.06 -16.28
C VAL A 280 1.90 0.79 -16.16
N VAL A 281 1.42 0.99 -14.93
CA VAL A 281 0.28 1.86 -14.62
C VAL A 281 0.66 2.85 -13.52
N VAL A 282 0.14 4.08 -13.58
CA VAL A 282 0.26 5.05 -12.49
C VAL A 282 -1.04 5.06 -11.73
N LEU A 283 -0.98 4.73 -10.44
CA LEU A 283 -2.16 4.68 -9.60
C LEU A 283 -2.68 6.07 -9.26
N ARG A 284 -4.00 6.15 -9.13
CA ARG A 284 -4.73 7.27 -8.54
C ARG A 284 -5.46 6.80 -7.29
N ASP A 285 -5.92 7.76 -6.50
CA ASP A 285 -6.81 7.48 -5.40
C ASP A 285 -8.12 6.88 -5.90
N LEU A 286 -8.64 5.94 -5.11
CA LEU A 286 -9.93 5.30 -5.33
C LEU A 286 -10.01 4.48 -6.62
N VAL A 287 -8.94 3.76 -6.95
CA VAL A 287 -8.93 2.74 -8.00
C VAL A 287 -8.71 1.35 -7.41
N ASP A 288 -9.38 0.37 -7.99
CA ASP A 288 -9.14 -1.04 -7.74
C ASP A 288 -8.17 -1.58 -8.78
N VAL A 289 -7.17 -2.34 -8.32
CA VAL A 289 -6.18 -2.99 -9.17
C VAL A 289 -6.26 -4.49 -8.97
N TYR A 290 -6.50 -5.20 -10.06
CA TYR A 290 -6.64 -6.66 -10.08
C TYR A 290 -5.32 -7.35 -10.48
N PRO A 291 -5.12 -8.62 -10.12
CA PRO A 291 -3.91 -9.37 -10.47
C PRO A 291 -3.62 -9.47 -11.97
N ASP A 292 -4.61 -9.37 -12.83
CA ASP A 292 -4.44 -9.34 -14.30
C ASP A 292 -4.02 -7.96 -14.83
N GLY A 293 -3.83 -6.99 -13.92
CA GLY A 293 -3.48 -5.61 -14.23
C GLY A 293 -4.66 -4.72 -14.60
N THR A 294 -5.91 -5.22 -14.55
CA THR A 294 -7.11 -4.40 -14.75
C THR A 294 -7.21 -3.35 -13.66
N VAL A 295 -7.53 -2.10 -14.03
CA VAL A 295 -7.74 -0.99 -13.12
C VAL A 295 -9.14 -0.45 -13.32
N VAL A 296 -9.91 -0.25 -12.22
CA VAL A 296 -11.28 0.27 -12.25
C VAL A 296 -11.50 1.32 -11.16
N ASP A 297 -12.49 2.20 -11.32
CA ASP A 297 -12.88 3.17 -10.28
C ASP A 297 -13.58 2.46 -9.13
N ALA A 298 -12.99 2.51 -7.93
CA ALA A 298 -13.54 1.89 -6.71
C ALA A 298 -14.89 2.48 -6.27
N ARG A 299 -15.28 3.67 -6.78
CA ARG A 299 -16.56 4.31 -6.50
C ARG A 299 -17.68 3.84 -7.43
N SER A 300 -17.38 3.01 -8.41
CA SER A 300 -18.37 2.50 -9.37
C SER A 300 -19.51 1.79 -8.64
N ASN A 301 -20.73 2.01 -9.11
CA ASN A 301 -21.93 1.51 -8.46
C ASN A 301 -21.91 -0.03 -8.37
N PRO A 302 -22.06 -0.63 -7.18
CA PRO A 302 -22.11 -2.08 -7.01
C PRO A 302 -23.29 -2.75 -7.73
N GLU A 303 -24.36 -2.00 -8.08
CA GLU A 303 -25.49 -2.55 -8.83
C GLU A 303 -25.22 -2.64 -10.35
N THR A 304 -24.24 -1.90 -10.86
CA THR A 304 -23.88 -1.89 -12.28
C THR A 304 -22.54 -2.57 -12.57
N GLY A 305 -21.84 -3.03 -11.52
CA GLY A 305 -20.46 -3.52 -11.56
C GLY A 305 -19.44 -2.37 -11.69
N PRO A 306 -18.16 -2.63 -11.42
CA PRO A 306 -17.13 -1.63 -11.59
C PRO A 306 -17.08 -1.19 -13.06
N GLY A 307 -17.22 0.11 -13.29
CA GLY A 307 -16.99 0.69 -14.61
C GLY A 307 -15.50 0.70 -14.90
N THR A 308 -15.07 0.12 -16.02
CA THR A 308 -13.69 0.33 -16.48
C THR A 308 -13.49 1.82 -16.72
N ILE A 309 -12.40 2.39 -16.19
CA ILE A 309 -12.02 3.77 -16.49
C ILE A 309 -11.71 3.83 -17.99
N ASP A 310 -12.44 4.68 -18.74
CA ASP A 310 -12.11 4.95 -20.13
C ASP A 310 -10.72 5.62 -20.15
N PRO A 311 -9.76 5.10 -20.93
CA PRO A 311 -8.44 5.73 -21.06
C PRO A 311 -8.51 7.21 -21.45
N ASP A 312 -9.54 7.63 -22.20
CA ASP A 312 -9.75 9.01 -22.62
C ASP A 312 -10.36 9.89 -21.53
N ASP A 313 -11.07 9.30 -20.53
CA ASP A 313 -11.61 9.98 -19.34
C ASP A 313 -10.63 9.92 -18.14
N ALA A 314 -9.70 9.02 -18.15
CA ALA A 314 -8.58 9.01 -17.25
C ALA A 314 -7.68 10.19 -17.61
N GLY A 315 -7.72 11.27 -16.85
CA GLY A 315 -6.83 12.40 -17.10
C GLY A 315 -5.34 11.97 -17.24
N PRO A 316 -4.40 12.88 -17.43
CA PRO A 316 -3.04 12.60 -17.91
C PRO A 316 -2.20 11.64 -17.06
N ASP A 317 -2.69 11.24 -15.88
CA ASP A 317 -1.94 10.44 -14.91
C ASP A 317 -2.24 8.93 -14.95
N VAL A 318 -3.12 8.44 -15.81
CA VAL A 318 -3.34 7.00 -16.03
C VAL A 318 -2.80 6.65 -17.41
N VAL A 319 -1.59 6.13 -17.43
CA VAL A 319 -0.95 5.71 -18.69
C VAL A 319 -1.24 4.22 -18.88
N TYR A 320 -2.10 3.90 -19.84
CA TYR A 320 -2.31 2.53 -20.29
C TYR A 320 -1.32 2.21 -21.41
N ASP A 321 -0.68 1.06 -21.34
CA ASP A 321 0.15 0.56 -22.45
C ASP A 321 -0.75 -0.18 -23.44
N ASP A 322 -0.96 0.42 -24.61
CA ASP A 322 -1.75 -0.15 -25.72
C ASP A 322 -0.85 -0.98 -26.67
N ARG A 323 0.06 -1.80 -26.12
CA ARG A 323 0.89 -2.72 -26.91
C ARG A 323 0.23 -4.08 -27.18
N SER A 324 -1.10 -4.14 -27.24
CA SER A 324 -1.81 -5.39 -27.53
C SER A 324 -2.10 -5.63 -29.00
N ASP A 325 -1.42 -4.96 -29.97
CA ASP A 325 -1.55 -5.25 -31.40
C ASP A 325 -0.20 -5.17 -32.14
N SER A 326 0.56 -6.26 -32.08
CA SER A 326 1.50 -6.61 -33.15
C SER A 326 1.77 -8.11 -33.20
#